data_fd913057548915a5819438a3a13e8990
#
_entry.id   fd913057548915a5819438a3a13e8990
#
_cell.length_a   1.000
_cell.length_b   1.000
_cell.length_c   1.000
_cell.angle_alpha   90.00
_cell.angle_beta   90.00
_cell.angle_gamma   90.00
#
_symmetry.space_group_name_H-M   'P 1'
#
loop_
_entity.id
_entity.type
_entity.pdbx_description
1 polymer ?
#
loop_
_entity_poly.entity_id
_entity_poly.type
_entity_poly.pdbx_seq_one_letter_code
_entity_poly.pdbx_strand_id
1 'polypeptide(L)'
;MKSIRKLALLGFVLFVPLFAFAQAADPSAECFNALESNPELQILKGKVALGNVSGQSLEILANDKKPSPAEKSVLAKWDSSRQPCIQQSLEWSHSHYAPNVAVILERLISQFKSNLADLYAGKITYGQFAKARQANADNAKAEAVNLDQQNQNANAQNQQRQQELNQQAQQADAQNQIQRQALANQFIMNNKPYQVPMPQAVTPYQMPQLQTPKSTNCQKIGNSINCTTY
;
A
#
# COMPACT_ATOMS: atom_id res chain seq x y z
N MET A 1 39.30 55.45 -19.13
CA MET A 1 38.28 55.42 -18.02
C MET A 1 37.14 54.58 -18.52
N LYS A 2 37.09 53.27 -18.20
CA LYS A 2 36.00 52.35 -18.59
C LYS A 2 35.36 51.81 -17.30
N SER A 3 34.12 52.25 -17.07
CA SER A 3 33.28 51.87 -15.94
C SER A 3 32.65 50.49 -16.17
N ILE A 4 33.01 49.51 -15.36
CA ILE A 4 32.42 48.14 -15.36
C ILE A 4 31.28 48.13 -14.38
N ARG A 5 30.03 48.10 -14.86
CA ARG A 5 28.82 47.86 -14.09
C ARG A 5 28.75 46.34 -13.74
N LYS A 6 28.89 46.04 -12.45
CA LYS A 6 28.64 44.70 -11.91
C LYS A 6 27.13 44.50 -11.76
N LEU A 7 26.59 43.60 -12.58
CA LEU A 7 25.21 43.11 -12.41
C LEU A 7 25.21 41.99 -11.34
N ALA A 8 24.62 42.28 -10.19
CA ALA A 8 24.40 41.28 -9.13
C ALA A 8 23.14 40.51 -9.47
N LEU A 9 23.27 39.28 -9.93
CA LEU A 9 22.18 38.31 -10.06
C LEU A 9 21.88 37.71 -8.67
N LEU A 10 20.81 38.21 -8.04
CA LEU A 10 20.22 37.58 -6.85
C LEU A 10 19.57 36.26 -7.28
N GLY A 11 20.25 35.15 -7.04
CA GLY A 11 19.66 33.82 -7.13
C GLY A 11 18.69 33.58 -5.97
N PHE A 12 17.41 33.65 -6.26
CA PHE A 12 16.34 33.26 -5.32
C PHE A 12 16.29 31.71 -5.29
N VAL A 13 17.00 31.12 -4.32
CA VAL A 13 16.94 29.67 -4.05
C VAL A 13 15.60 29.42 -3.39
N LEU A 14 14.63 28.91 -4.16
CA LEU A 14 13.38 28.36 -3.65
C LEU A 14 13.70 27.12 -2.81
N PHE A 15 13.74 27.31 -1.49
CA PHE A 15 13.79 26.25 -0.50
C PHE A 15 12.41 25.56 -0.50
N VAL A 16 12.25 24.54 -1.34
CA VAL A 16 11.09 23.65 -1.26
C VAL A 16 11.36 22.72 -0.06
N PRO A 17 10.58 22.80 1.03
CA PRO A 17 10.71 21.82 2.10
C PRO A 17 10.29 20.46 1.53
N LEU A 18 11.25 19.57 1.32
CA LEU A 18 11.02 18.15 1.13
C LEU A 18 10.40 17.63 2.43
N PHE A 19 9.06 17.64 2.48
CA PHE A 19 8.34 16.81 3.44
C PHE A 19 8.63 15.36 3.06
N ALA A 20 9.74 14.83 3.58
CA ALA A 20 9.95 13.40 3.67
C ALA A 20 8.78 12.88 4.52
N PHE A 21 7.78 12.27 3.89
CA PHE A 21 6.81 11.44 4.58
C PHE A 21 7.62 10.29 5.16
N ALA A 22 8.06 10.45 6.42
CA ALA A 22 8.59 9.35 7.20
C ALA A 22 7.45 8.33 7.24
N GLN A 23 7.58 7.25 6.49
CA GLN A 23 6.70 6.09 6.66
C GLN A 23 6.82 5.70 8.14
N ALA A 24 5.71 5.72 8.86
CA ALA A 24 5.67 5.33 10.25
C ALA A 24 6.30 3.93 10.37
N ALA A 25 7.37 3.81 11.13
CA ALA A 25 8.02 2.53 11.36
C ALA A 25 7.06 1.60 12.12
N ASP A 26 7.10 0.31 11.83
CA ASP A 26 6.31 -0.69 12.57
C ASP A 26 6.71 -0.63 14.06
N PRO A 27 5.80 -0.24 14.98
CA PRO A 27 6.10 -0.10 16.40
C PRO A 27 6.42 -1.44 17.07
N SER A 28 6.01 -2.56 16.49
CA SER A 28 6.32 -3.89 17.01
C SER A 28 7.82 -4.22 16.97
N ALA A 29 8.59 -3.56 16.08
CA ALA A 29 10.03 -3.78 15.97
C ALA A 29 10.76 -3.46 17.28
N GLU A 30 10.41 -2.34 17.93
CA GLU A 30 10.97 -1.98 19.23
C GLU A 30 10.57 -2.99 20.33
N CYS A 31 9.32 -3.41 20.34
CA CYS A 31 8.81 -4.42 21.25
C CYS A 31 9.58 -5.74 21.12
N PHE A 32 9.80 -6.25 19.91
CA PHE A 32 10.60 -7.46 19.70
C PHE A 32 12.06 -7.29 20.09
N ASN A 33 12.68 -6.14 19.79
CA ASN A 33 14.06 -5.86 20.17
C ASN A 33 14.25 -5.80 21.70
N ALA A 34 13.26 -5.29 22.44
CA ALA A 34 13.30 -5.26 23.89
C ALA A 34 13.41 -6.65 24.54
N LEU A 35 12.94 -7.72 23.86
CA LEU A 35 13.08 -9.10 24.34
C LEU A 35 14.54 -9.54 24.48
N GLU A 36 15.47 -8.99 23.70
CA GLU A 36 16.89 -9.32 23.77
C GLU A 36 17.53 -8.89 25.10
N SER A 37 16.98 -7.85 25.71
CA SER A 37 17.43 -7.32 26.99
C SER A 37 16.63 -7.86 28.19
N ASN A 38 15.61 -8.69 27.95
CA ASN A 38 14.78 -9.23 29.04
C ASN A 38 15.58 -10.19 29.94
N PRO A 39 15.75 -9.89 31.24
CA PRO A 39 16.56 -10.69 32.15
C PRO A 39 16.04 -12.11 32.32
N GLU A 40 14.72 -12.32 32.20
CA GLU A 40 14.11 -13.64 32.33
C GLU A 40 14.41 -14.58 31.15
N LEU A 41 14.83 -14.02 30.01
CA LEU A 41 15.11 -14.77 28.79
C LEU A 41 16.61 -15.04 28.57
N GLN A 42 17.49 -14.56 29.46
CA GLN A 42 18.95 -14.60 29.24
C GLN A 42 19.53 -16.02 29.11
N ILE A 43 18.90 -17.04 29.70
CA ILE A 43 19.32 -18.45 29.55
C ILE A 43 19.23 -18.93 28.08
N LEU A 44 18.39 -18.27 27.26
CA LEU A 44 18.23 -18.58 25.82
C LEU A 44 19.18 -17.73 24.95
N LYS A 45 19.89 -16.76 25.51
CA LYS A 45 20.82 -15.90 24.75
C LYS A 45 21.93 -16.75 24.13
N GLY A 46 22.23 -16.51 22.85
CA GLY A 46 23.19 -17.30 22.08
C GLY A 46 22.68 -18.69 21.64
N LYS A 47 21.45 -19.07 22.01
CA LYS A 47 20.77 -20.29 21.54
C LYS A 47 19.67 -20.00 20.56
N VAL A 48 18.97 -18.88 20.74
CA VAL A 48 17.97 -18.33 19.80
C VAL A 48 18.17 -16.84 19.68
N ALA A 49 17.80 -16.26 18.55
CA ALA A 49 17.62 -14.83 18.42
C ALA A 49 16.27 -14.46 19.07
N LEU A 50 16.32 -13.79 20.23
CA LEU A 50 15.12 -13.47 21.03
C LEU A 50 14.20 -12.45 20.36
N GLY A 51 14.77 -11.51 19.62
CA GLY A 51 14.05 -10.49 18.84
C GLY A 51 13.91 -10.87 17.38
N ASN A 52 14.58 -10.14 16.51
CA ASN A 52 14.52 -10.30 15.07
C ASN A 52 15.33 -11.52 14.59
N VAL A 53 14.87 -12.16 13.50
CA VAL A 53 15.56 -13.28 12.87
C VAL A 53 16.94 -12.90 12.30
N SER A 54 17.14 -11.65 11.90
CA SER A 54 18.44 -11.14 11.42
C SER A 54 19.56 -11.19 12.46
N GLY A 55 19.23 -11.34 13.75
CA GLY A 55 20.21 -11.52 14.84
C GLY A 55 20.76 -12.94 14.98
N GLN A 56 20.50 -13.85 14.04
CA GLN A 56 20.99 -15.24 14.11
C GLN A 56 22.46 -15.32 13.71
N SER A 57 23.34 -15.61 14.70
CA SER A 57 24.74 -15.87 14.42
C SER A 57 24.98 -17.29 13.88
N LEU A 58 26.20 -17.54 13.36
CA LEU A 58 26.60 -18.86 12.89
C LEU A 58 26.52 -19.91 14.03
N GLU A 59 26.85 -19.51 15.25
CA GLU A 59 26.79 -20.38 16.44
C GLU A 59 25.33 -20.80 16.74
N ILE A 60 24.37 -19.90 16.59
CA ILE A 60 22.94 -20.21 16.74
C ILE A 60 22.50 -21.19 15.65
N LEU A 61 22.87 -20.93 14.39
CA LEU A 61 22.50 -21.77 13.24
C LEU A 61 23.13 -23.17 13.28
N ALA A 62 24.31 -23.30 13.91
CA ALA A 62 25.05 -24.56 14.04
C ALA A 62 24.75 -25.29 15.34
N ASN A 63 23.91 -24.77 16.23
CA ASN A 63 23.65 -25.33 17.55
C ASN A 63 22.81 -26.63 17.44
N ASP A 64 23.43 -27.76 17.69
CA ASP A 64 22.84 -29.10 17.63
C ASP A 64 22.15 -29.54 18.93
N LYS A 65 22.18 -28.71 19.97
CA LYS A 65 21.58 -29.02 21.26
C LYS A 65 20.07 -28.86 21.25
N LYS A 66 19.43 -29.69 22.09
CA LYS A 66 17.98 -29.60 22.39
C LYS A 66 17.77 -28.91 23.73
N PRO A 67 16.59 -28.30 23.94
CA PRO A 67 16.29 -27.61 25.20
C PRO A 67 16.31 -28.56 26.41
N SER A 68 16.99 -28.14 27.46
CA SER A 68 16.88 -28.77 28.78
C SER A 68 15.53 -28.44 29.44
N PRO A 69 15.12 -29.11 30.52
CA PRO A 69 13.89 -28.80 31.25
C PRO A 69 13.79 -27.35 31.72
N ALA A 70 14.91 -26.79 32.18
CA ALA A 70 14.98 -25.38 32.61
C ALA A 70 14.76 -24.41 31.42
N GLU A 71 15.37 -24.70 30.28
CA GLU A 71 15.25 -23.88 29.07
C GLU A 71 13.82 -23.97 28.48
N LYS A 72 13.15 -25.12 28.58
CA LYS A 72 11.76 -25.26 28.15
C LYS A 72 10.84 -24.31 28.89
N SER A 73 11.01 -24.15 30.19
CA SER A 73 10.20 -23.17 30.96
C SER A 73 10.41 -21.73 30.48
N VAL A 74 11.66 -21.41 30.07
CA VAL A 74 11.98 -20.07 29.54
C VAL A 74 11.51 -19.90 28.08
N LEU A 75 11.50 -20.96 27.26
CA LEU A 75 10.88 -20.94 25.92
C LEU A 75 9.36 -20.62 26.00
N ALA A 76 8.66 -21.18 26.99
CA ALA A 76 7.25 -20.86 27.23
C ALA A 76 7.05 -19.40 27.65
N LYS A 77 7.94 -18.88 28.53
CA LYS A 77 7.94 -17.45 28.88
C LYS A 77 8.23 -16.56 27.67
N TRP A 78 9.18 -16.94 26.83
CA TRP A 78 9.49 -16.20 25.62
C TRP A 78 8.29 -16.14 24.67
N ASP A 79 7.57 -17.26 24.46
CA ASP A 79 6.34 -17.25 23.67
C ASP A 79 5.32 -16.25 24.24
N SER A 80 5.08 -16.29 25.56
CA SER A 80 4.16 -15.39 26.24
C SER A 80 4.59 -13.91 26.11
N SER A 81 5.89 -13.63 26.28
CA SER A 81 6.43 -12.27 26.21
C SER A 81 6.35 -11.66 24.80
N ARG A 82 6.26 -12.49 23.76
CA ARG A 82 6.09 -12.06 22.37
C ARG A 82 4.66 -11.69 22.01
N GLN A 83 3.65 -12.14 22.76
CA GLN A 83 2.25 -11.93 22.40
C GLN A 83 1.87 -10.45 22.24
N PRO A 84 2.25 -9.53 23.14
CA PRO A 84 1.99 -8.11 22.96
C PRO A 84 2.61 -7.54 21.68
N CYS A 85 3.84 -7.95 21.35
CA CYS A 85 4.53 -7.50 20.14
C CYS A 85 3.85 -8.04 18.87
N ILE A 86 3.38 -9.28 18.90
CA ILE A 86 2.62 -9.90 17.82
C ILE A 86 1.30 -9.16 17.59
N GLN A 87 0.56 -8.86 18.66
CA GLN A 87 -0.68 -8.12 18.58
C GLN A 87 -0.46 -6.74 17.94
N GLN A 88 0.54 -6.02 18.41
CA GLN A 88 0.93 -4.71 17.88
C GLN A 88 1.29 -4.78 16.39
N SER A 89 2.03 -5.82 15.98
CA SER A 89 2.41 -6.05 14.57
C SER A 89 1.19 -6.35 13.70
N LEU A 90 0.25 -7.15 14.18
CA LEU A 90 -0.99 -7.46 13.46
C LEU A 90 -1.87 -6.22 13.28
N GLU A 91 -2.09 -5.46 14.35
CA GLU A 91 -2.88 -4.22 14.30
C GLU A 91 -2.26 -3.21 13.32
N TRP A 92 -0.95 -3.06 13.38
CA TRP A 92 -0.23 -2.18 12.48
C TRP A 92 -0.33 -2.66 11.02
N SER A 93 -0.14 -3.96 10.78
CA SER A 93 -0.19 -4.54 9.43
C SER A 93 -1.58 -4.43 8.80
N HIS A 94 -2.65 -4.65 9.55
CA HIS A 94 -4.03 -4.50 9.06
C HIS A 94 -4.39 -3.06 8.68
N SER A 95 -3.74 -2.07 9.30
CA SER A 95 -3.97 -0.65 9.01
C SER A 95 -3.08 -0.09 7.89
N HIS A 96 -1.92 -0.73 7.60
CA HIS A 96 -0.91 -0.18 6.69
C HIS A 96 -0.69 -1.02 5.43
N TYR A 97 -1.04 -2.31 5.44
CA TYR A 97 -0.85 -3.19 4.29
C TYR A 97 -2.18 -3.64 3.68
N ALA A 98 -2.11 -4.03 2.42
CA ALA A 98 -3.23 -4.69 1.77
C ALA A 98 -3.54 -6.03 2.46
N PRO A 99 -4.82 -6.48 2.49
CA PRO A 99 -5.22 -7.70 3.20
C PRO A 99 -4.44 -8.96 2.81
N ASN A 100 -4.05 -9.09 1.54
CA ASN A 100 -3.23 -10.20 1.07
C ASN A 100 -1.81 -10.22 1.65
N VAL A 101 -1.26 -9.06 2.01
CA VAL A 101 0.05 -8.94 2.69
C VAL A 101 -0.09 -9.28 4.18
N ALA A 102 -1.16 -8.85 4.84
CA ALA A 102 -1.43 -9.17 6.24
C ALA A 102 -1.49 -10.69 6.49
N VAL A 103 -2.08 -11.46 5.58
CA VAL A 103 -2.14 -12.93 5.64
C VAL A 103 -0.74 -13.58 5.66
N ILE A 104 0.27 -12.99 5.00
CA ILE A 104 1.65 -13.49 5.05
C ILE A 104 2.20 -13.42 6.47
N LEU A 105 1.96 -12.31 7.17
CA LEU A 105 2.39 -12.13 8.56
C LEU A 105 1.70 -13.13 9.50
N GLU A 106 0.39 -13.32 9.37
CA GLU A 106 -0.36 -14.30 10.16
C GLU A 106 0.20 -15.71 9.99
N ARG A 107 0.50 -16.10 8.75
CA ARG A 107 1.12 -17.38 8.45
C ARG A 107 2.52 -17.48 9.04
N LEU A 108 3.34 -16.44 8.96
CA LEU A 108 4.69 -16.42 9.55
C LEU A 108 4.63 -16.62 11.08
N ILE A 109 3.66 -15.96 11.75
CA ILE A 109 3.42 -16.13 13.18
C ILE A 109 3.03 -17.59 13.50
N SER A 110 2.13 -18.17 12.73
CA SER A 110 1.67 -19.56 12.89
C SER A 110 2.82 -20.55 12.70
N GLN A 111 3.64 -20.37 11.67
CA GLN A 111 4.82 -21.20 11.40
C GLN A 111 5.86 -21.10 12.52
N PHE A 112 6.09 -19.87 13.03
CA PHE A 112 6.96 -19.68 14.18
C PHE A 112 6.48 -20.48 15.39
N LYS A 113 5.19 -20.39 15.71
CA LYS A 113 4.59 -21.11 16.83
C LYS A 113 4.71 -22.63 16.69
N SER A 114 4.50 -23.15 15.49
CA SER A 114 4.69 -24.56 15.20
C SER A 114 6.14 -25.02 15.41
N ASN A 115 7.11 -24.26 14.87
CA ASN A 115 8.53 -24.55 15.04
C ASN A 115 8.96 -24.45 16.51
N LEU A 116 8.43 -23.48 17.25
CA LEU A 116 8.71 -23.34 18.68
C LEU A 116 8.15 -24.51 19.49
N ALA A 117 6.97 -25.01 19.13
CA ALA A 117 6.40 -26.19 19.76
C ALA A 117 7.25 -27.44 19.51
N ASP A 118 7.81 -27.61 18.31
CA ASP A 118 8.70 -28.72 18.01
C ASP A 118 10.05 -28.59 18.76
N LEU A 119 10.58 -27.39 18.90
CA LEU A 119 11.76 -27.13 19.74
C LEU A 119 11.45 -27.46 21.22
N TYR A 120 10.34 -26.94 21.75
CA TYR A 120 9.90 -27.17 23.12
C TYR A 120 9.72 -28.67 23.41
N ALA A 121 9.12 -29.41 22.49
CA ALA A 121 8.98 -30.87 22.60
C ALA A 121 10.34 -31.62 22.52
N GLY A 122 11.40 -30.94 22.07
CA GLY A 122 12.70 -31.55 21.84
C GLY A 122 12.75 -32.44 20.55
N LYS A 123 11.82 -32.23 19.63
CA LYS A 123 11.84 -32.91 18.32
C LYS A 123 12.95 -32.34 17.45
N ILE A 124 13.21 -31.06 17.51
CA ILE A 124 14.25 -30.33 16.77
C ILE A 124 15.29 -29.71 17.70
N THR A 125 16.48 -29.41 17.15
CA THR A 125 17.56 -28.68 17.83
C THR A 125 17.39 -27.18 17.72
N TYR A 126 18.15 -26.40 18.49
CA TYR A 126 18.19 -24.94 18.37
C TYR A 126 18.58 -24.49 16.96
N GLY A 127 19.58 -25.12 16.35
CA GLY A 127 20.01 -24.78 14.99
C GLY A 127 18.95 -25.11 13.92
N GLN A 128 18.25 -26.24 14.08
CA GLN A 128 17.14 -26.57 13.18
C GLN A 128 16.00 -25.55 13.31
N PHE A 129 15.67 -25.16 14.54
CA PHE A 129 14.69 -24.09 14.78
C PHE A 129 15.12 -22.75 14.14
N ALA A 130 16.39 -22.36 14.33
CA ALA A 130 16.92 -21.13 13.77
C ALA A 130 16.87 -21.12 12.23
N LYS A 131 17.27 -22.24 11.59
CA LYS A 131 17.19 -22.41 10.13
C LYS A 131 15.76 -22.36 9.63
N ALA A 132 14.82 -22.99 10.33
CA ALA A 132 13.41 -22.96 9.96
C ALA A 132 12.84 -21.53 10.06
N ARG A 133 13.20 -20.76 11.10
CA ARG A 133 12.82 -19.35 11.21
C ARG A 133 13.35 -18.51 10.07
N GLN A 134 14.62 -18.71 9.70
CA GLN A 134 15.23 -17.99 8.58
C GLN A 134 14.51 -18.30 7.28
N ALA A 135 14.33 -19.59 6.98
CA ALA A 135 13.62 -19.99 5.76
C ALA A 135 12.20 -19.44 5.67
N ASN A 136 11.46 -19.45 6.78
CA ASN A 136 10.10 -18.88 6.84
C ASN A 136 10.11 -17.35 6.59
N ALA A 137 11.08 -16.63 7.15
CA ALA A 137 11.23 -15.20 6.94
C ALA A 137 11.61 -14.87 5.48
N ASP A 138 12.54 -15.62 4.90
CA ASP A 138 12.96 -15.45 3.51
C ASP A 138 11.81 -15.73 2.53
N ASN A 139 11.04 -16.79 2.77
CA ASN A 139 9.87 -17.13 1.98
C ASN A 139 8.78 -16.04 2.08
N ALA A 140 8.51 -15.55 3.30
CA ALA A 140 7.54 -14.48 3.52
C ALA A 140 7.95 -13.19 2.81
N LYS A 141 9.26 -12.85 2.86
CA LYS A 141 9.80 -11.69 2.14
C LYS A 141 9.67 -11.84 0.63
N ALA A 142 10.03 -13.00 0.08
CA ALA A 142 9.91 -13.26 -1.35
C ALA A 142 8.46 -13.16 -1.84
N GLU A 143 7.52 -13.70 -1.06
CA GLU A 143 6.09 -13.62 -1.36
C GLU A 143 5.57 -12.19 -1.29
N ALA A 144 5.96 -11.41 -0.28
CA ALA A 144 5.58 -10.01 -0.17
C ALA A 144 6.06 -9.17 -1.37
N VAL A 145 7.31 -9.40 -1.82
CA VAL A 145 7.85 -8.75 -3.02
C VAL A 145 7.06 -9.13 -4.28
N ASN A 146 6.72 -10.41 -4.45
CA ASN A 146 5.93 -10.86 -5.59
C ASN A 146 4.51 -10.25 -5.60
N LEU A 147 3.87 -10.15 -4.44
CA LEU A 147 2.56 -9.51 -4.31
C LEU A 147 2.62 -8.00 -4.61
N ASP A 148 3.67 -7.32 -4.15
CA ASP A 148 3.86 -5.91 -4.45
C ASP A 148 4.01 -5.67 -5.97
N GLN A 149 4.82 -6.48 -6.65
CA GLN A 149 4.95 -6.44 -8.11
C GLN A 149 3.62 -6.71 -8.83
N GLN A 150 2.85 -7.69 -8.38
CA GLN A 150 1.52 -7.98 -8.94
C GLN A 150 0.57 -6.79 -8.76
N ASN A 151 0.55 -6.17 -7.59
CA ASN A 151 -0.27 -5.00 -7.29
C ASN A 151 0.14 -3.80 -8.16
N GLN A 152 1.44 -3.55 -8.32
CA GLN A 152 1.96 -2.50 -9.20
C GLN A 152 1.55 -2.72 -10.65
N ASN A 153 1.69 -3.95 -11.17
CA ASN A 153 1.29 -4.31 -12.52
C ASN A 153 -0.23 -4.14 -12.73
N ALA A 154 -1.04 -4.58 -11.77
CA ALA A 154 -2.49 -4.41 -11.83
C ALA A 154 -2.89 -2.93 -11.83
N ASN A 155 -2.23 -2.10 -11.03
CA ASN A 155 -2.45 -0.65 -11.01
C ASN A 155 -2.06 0.01 -12.33
N ALA A 156 -0.93 -0.37 -12.92
CA ALA A 156 -0.50 0.13 -14.22
C ALA A 156 -1.49 -0.23 -15.33
N GLN A 157 -1.97 -1.48 -15.36
CA GLN A 157 -2.99 -1.92 -16.31
C GLN A 157 -4.32 -1.16 -16.14
N ASN A 158 -4.72 -0.92 -14.89
CA ASN A 158 -5.94 -0.14 -14.62
C ASN A 158 -5.80 1.31 -15.08
N GLN A 159 -4.63 1.93 -14.89
CA GLN A 159 -4.36 3.28 -15.39
C GLN A 159 -4.39 3.34 -16.93
N GLN A 160 -3.78 2.36 -17.62
CA GLN A 160 -3.83 2.27 -19.08
C GLN A 160 -5.27 2.12 -19.58
N ARG A 161 -6.05 1.25 -18.97
CA ARG A 161 -7.47 1.05 -19.31
C ARG A 161 -8.29 2.34 -19.12
N GLN A 162 -8.04 3.08 -18.04
CA GLN A 162 -8.68 4.38 -17.83
C GLN A 162 -8.31 5.40 -18.91
N GLN A 163 -7.05 5.44 -19.32
CA GLN A 163 -6.61 6.31 -20.41
C GLN A 163 -7.27 5.93 -21.74
N GLU A 164 -7.36 4.64 -22.08
CA GLU A 164 -8.04 4.17 -23.27
C GLU A 164 -9.53 4.53 -23.27
N LEU A 165 -10.22 4.35 -22.14
CA LEU A 165 -11.62 4.73 -21.99
C LEU A 165 -11.82 6.24 -22.16
N ASN A 166 -10.95 7.05 -21.62
CA ASN A 166 -10.99 8.50 -21.77
C ASN A 166 -10.75 8.93 -23.24
N GLN A 167 -9.82 8.27 -23.95
CA GLN A 167 -9.59 8.53 -25.38
C GLN A 167 -10.79 8.14 -26.23
N GLN A 168 -11.41 6.98 -25.96
CA GLN A 168 -12.62 6.56 -26.66
C GLN A 168 -13.79 7.53 -26.42
N ALA A 169 -13.96 8.00 -25.18
CA ALA A 169 -14.98 9.00 -24.86
C ALA A 169 -14.76 10.30 -25.64
N GLN A 170 -13.52 10.80 -25.70
CA GLN A 170 -13.17 12.01 -26.47
C GLN A 170 -13.43 11.84 -27.97
N GLN A 171 -13.10 10.66 -28.54
CA GLN A 171 -13.39 10.36 -29.94
C GLN A 171 -14.89 10.31 -30.22
N ALA A 172 -15.67 9.69 -29.32
CA ALA A 172 -17.13 9.64 -29.46
C ALA A 172 -17.74 11.05 -29.39
N ASP A 173 -17.27 11.91 -28.48
CA ASP A 173 -17.72 13.29 -28.38
C ASP A 173 -17.37 14.11 -29.61
N ALA A 174 -16.17 13.93 -30.17
CA ALA A 174 -15.76 14.58 -31.41
C ALA A 174 -16.65 14.14 -32.61
N GLN A 175 -16.95 12.85 -32.73
CA GLN A 175 -17.86 12.34 -33.74
C GLN A 175 -19.28 12.90 -33.60
N ASN A 176 -19.81 12.97 -32.38
CA ASN A 176 -21.09 13.56 -32.07
C ASN A 176 -21.16 15.03 -32.43
N GLN A 177 -20.07 15.80 -32.19
CA GLN A 177 -20.00 17.20 -32.63
C GLN A 177 -20.04 17.36 -34.14
N ILE A 178 -19.27 16.55 -34.88
CA ILE A 178 -19.26 16.55 -36.34
C ILE A 178 -20.67 16.24 -36.87
N GLN A 179 -21.34 15.22 -36.32
CA GLN A 179 -22.68 14.85 -36.73
C GLN A 179 -23.71 15.97 -36.46
N ARG A 180 -23.62 16.64 -35.30
CA ARG A 180 -24.47 17.81 -34.97
C ARG A 180 -24.23 18.96 -35.94
N GLN A 181 -22.98 19.25 -36.31
CA GLN A 181 -22.65 20.28 -37.29
C GLN A 181 -23.19 19.95 -38.66
N ALA A 182 -23.06 18.67 -39.12
CA ALA A 182 -23.58 18.22 -40.38
C ALA A 182 -25.14 18.37 -40.47
N LEU A 183 -25.84 17.99 -39.39
CA LEU A 183 -27.29 18.16 -39.28
C LEU A 183 -27.70 19.64 -39.29
N ALA A 184 -26.98 20.50 -38.57
CA ALA A 184 -27.23 21.95 -38.56
C ALA A 184 -27.04 22.56 -39.96
N ASN A 185 -25.97 22.19 -40.66
CA ASN A 185 -25.72 22.66 -42.01
C ASN A 185 -26.80 22.19 -43.00
N GLN A 186 -27.28 20.94 -42.87
CA GLN A 186 -28.36 20.39 -43.69
C GLN A 186 -29.67 21.13 -43.44
N PHE A 187 -29.93 21.52 -42.18
CA PHE A 187 -31.12 22.31 -41.83
C PHE A 187 -31.09 23.72 -42.44
N ILE A 188 -29.91 24.37 -42.47
CA ILE A 188 -29.70 25.68 -43.06
C ILE A 188 -29.86 25.62 -44.58
N MET A 189 -29.34 24.56 -45.24
CA MET A 189 -29.45 24.42 -46.70
C MET A 189 -30.89 24.12 -47.20
N ASN A 190 -31.69 23.43 -46.41
CA ASN A 190 -33.07 23.06 -46.79
C ASN A 190 -34.09 24.17 -46.49
N ASN A 191 -33.76 25.11 -45.64
CA ASN A 191 -34.60 26.27 -45.37
C ASN A 191 -34.20 27.45 -46.30
N LYS A 192 -34.75 27.52 -47.49
CA LYS A 192 -34.74 28.80 -48.24
C LYS A 192 -35.35 29.90 -47.38
N PRO A 193 -34.72 31.12 -47.33
CA PRO A 193 -35.25 32.18 -46.50
C PRO A 193 -36.67 32.53 -46.93
N TYR A 194 -37.62 32.05 -46.16
CA TYR A 194 -38.98 32.56 -46.21
C TYR A 194 -38.91 33.96 -45.59
N GLN A 195 -39.15 35.01 -46.38
CA GLN A 195 -39.28 36.35 -45.83
C GLN A 195 -40.52 36.39 -44.93
N VAL A 196 -40.30 36.20 -43.65
CA VAL A 196 -41.36 36.38 -42.65
C VAL A 196 -41.41 37.87 -42.27
N PRO A 197 -42.58 38.52 -42.25
CA PRO A 197 -42.69 39.85 -41.68
C PRO A 197 -42.25 39.85 -40.23
N MET A 198 -41.46 40.84 -39.80
CA MET A 198 -40.93 40.92 -38.43
C MET A 198 -42.05 40.75 -37.40
N PRO A 199 -41.98 39.74 -36.53
CA PRO A 199 -42.80 39.71 -35.32
C PRO A 199 -42.15 40.59 -34.27
N GLN A 200 -42.98 41.29 -33.52
CA GLN A 200 -42.63 42.10 -32.38
C GLN A 200 -41.78 41.33 -31.36
N ALA A 201 -40.86 42.05 -30.68
CA ALA A 201 -39.93 41.53 -29.70
C ALA A 201 -40.59 40.60 -28.67
N VAL A 202 -40.18 39.34 -28.72
CA VAL A 202 -40.52 38.36 -27.70
C VAL A 202 -39.45 38.40 -26.62
N THR A 203 -39.85 38.48 -25.38
CA THR A 203 -39.00 38.42 -24.21
C THR A 203 -38.11 37.21 -24.23
N PRO A 204 -36.83 37.31 -23.80
CA PRO A 204 -35.90 36.18 -23.81
C PRO A 204 -36.41 34.99 -22.93
N TYR A 205 -36.59 33.85 -23.55
CA TYR A 205 -36.87 32.61 -22.83
C TYR A 205 -35.63 32.24 -22.01
N GLN A 206 -35.75 32.24 -20.67
CA GLN A 206 -34.71 31.69 -19.79
C GLN A 206 -34.66 30.19 -19.98
N MET A 207 -33.55 29.67 -20.54
CA MET A 207 -33.27 28.24 -20.58
C MET A 207 -33.18 27.68 -19.16
N PRO A 208 -33.82 26.54 -18.88
CA PRO A 208 -33.58 25.82 -17.63
C PRO A 208 -32.08 25.46 -17.54
N GLN A 209 -31.45 25.80 -16.42
CA GLN A 209 -30.07 25.41 -16.17
C GLN A 209 -29.99 23.84 -16.20
N LEU A 210 -29.25 23.32 -17.15
CA LEU A 210 -28.87 21.89 -17.12
C LEU A 210 -28.11 21.65 -15.82
N GLN A 211 -28.69 20.82 -14.96
CA GLN A 211 -27.99 20.34 -13.78
C GLN A 211 -26.76 19.56 -14.24
N THR A 212 -25.59 19.98 -13.75
CA THR A 212 -24.34 19.26 -13.98
C THR A 212 -24.49 17.80 -13.53
N PRO A 213 -24.04 16.81 -14.32
CA PRO A 213 -24.12 15.42 -13.91
C PRO A 213 -23.35 15.21 -12.62
N LYS A 214 -24.04 14.69 -11.60
CA LYS A 214 -23.44 14.36 -10.33
C LYS A 214 -22.48 13.17 -10.51
N SER A 215 -21.25 13.35 -10.14
CA SER A 215 -20.26 12.26 -10.15
C SER A 215 -20.47 11.35 -8.94
N THR A 216 -20.64 10.06 -9.17
CA THR A 216 -20.77 9.06 -8.12
C THR A 216 -19.51 8.19 -8.09
N ASN A 217 -18.83 8.20 -6.95
CA ASN A 217 -17.66 7.34 -6.72
C ASN A 217 -18.06 6.21 -5.78
N CYS A 218 -17.86 4.94 -6.20
CA CYS A 218 -18.19 3.76 -5.41
C CYS A 218 -16.91 3.01 -5.03
N GLN A 219 -16.72 2.76 -3.74
CA GLN A 219 -15.63 1.91 -3.22
C GLN A 219 -16.22 0.65 -2.57
N LYS A 220 -15.63 -0.50 -2.92
CA LYS A 220 -15.96 -1.78 -2.29
C LYS A 220 -15.03 -2.00 -1.11
N ILE A 221 -15.62 -2.09 0.09
CA ILE A 221 -14.90 -2.40 1.34
C ILE A 221 -15.48 -3.71 1.89
N GLY A 222 -14.75 -4.81 1.71
CA GLY A 222 -15.25 -6.14 2.08
C GLY A 222 -16.45 -6.55 1.22
N ASN A 223 -17.55 -6.95 1.87
CA ASN A 223 -18.82 -7.31 1.22
C ASN A 223 -19.76 -6.13 0.99
N SER A 224 -19.38 -4.92 1.37
CA SER A 224 -20.22 -3.71 1.24
C SER A 224 -19.67 -2.79 0.14
N ILE A 225 -20.59 -2.21 -0.64
CA ILE A 225 -20.28 -1.17 -1.63
C ILE A 225 -20.74 0.17 -1.05
N ASN A 226 -19.80 1.10 -0.88
CA ASN A 226 -20.11 2.45 -0.40
C ASN A 226 -19.97 3.43 -1.56
N CYS A 227 -21.08 4.13 -1.91
CA CYS A 227 -21.12 5.09 -3.00
C CYS A 227 -21.35 6.49 -2.45
N THR A 228 -20.51 7.45 -2.86
CA THR A 228 -20.67 8.87 -2.51
C THR A 228 -20.92 9.67 -3.79
N THR A 229 -22.01 10.44 -3.82
CA THR A 229 -22.38 11.32 -4.94
C THR A 229 -22.07 12.77 -4.55
N TYR A 230 -21.34 13.49 -5.41
CA TYR A 230 -20.95 14.89 -5.23
C TYR A 230 -21.72 15.79 -6.19
#